data_e29cc47b4276634321830534fef61fae
#
_entry.id   e29cc47b4276634321830534fef61fae
#
_cell.length_a   1.000
_cell.length_b   1.000
_cell.length_c   1.000
_cell.angle_alpha   90.00
_cell.angle_beta   90.00
_cell.angle_gamma   90.00
#
_symmetry.space_group_name_H-M   'P 1'
#
loop_
_entity.id
_entity.type
_entity.pdbx_description
1 polymer ?
#
loop_
_entity_poly.entity_id
_entity_poly.type
_entity_poly.pdbx_seq_one_letter_code
_entity_poly.pdbx_strand_id
1 'polypeptide(L)'
;SNGRVIGLVIAGFGAKGIVPDAIGQLTELQVLNLGSHDEKIGANIFNNYDANSLNAAKKSTMRHDYETKFLKYDPRANMSDMIVESYNSDPKVAPKNRIKKDSRINLKDAQIGTLTNKITGVSKAIYRLTKLQQFYIGNSSITSDEVCAKFYNADDAVYGKFAQEFKEEDWDNMTNLTDIELYNCPKISRIPDFYYNLPNLQAMNLARCKGISANQLRNDWTRLAEEKTGKTLQILYMSYNNLEEFPEYSALRKMVNLGLLDLAYNNIKKVHPFGSEVALSSLYLNNNQIEEIPANLCAFTDDVESLTFAHNKLKKIPNIFDASSVREMGSVDFSYNEITGVDTSHGTYKGINAASVSLSNNKIKKFPSELFTAGSPITTIDLSGNELRTIPKGSISGKKAYLLQVIDLRFNKLTSLSDDFRATTLPYITNMDLSYNCFTTVPTQPLNSAVLRAFAINHQRDEQTKQRCLRTWPTGITTCPSLIQFQIGSNDIRKVDETLTSHLYILNIADNPNISIDVTSVCAYIKAGMYKLFYDKNQDIRGCDALDLEN
;
A
#
# COMPACT_ATOMS: atom_id res chain seq x y z
N SER A 1 28.27 15.79 -17.56
CA SER A 1 28.52 16.11 -18.95
C SER A 1 29.25 17.44 -19.09
N ASN A 2 30.27 17.51 -19.89
CA ASN A 2 31.13 18.70 -20.12
C ASN A 2 31.75 19.32 -18.84
N GLY A 3 31.97 18.52 -17.78
CA GLY A 3 32.55 18.97 -16.52
C GLY A 3 31.62 19.82 -15.61
N ARG A 4 30.31 19.89 -15.94
CA ARG A 4 29.34 20.62 -15.11
C ARG A 4 28.60 19.70 -14.15
N VAL A 5 28.21 20.21 -12.99
CA VAL A 5 27.45 19.48 -11.96
C VAL A 5 25.99 19.38 -12.41
N ILE A 6 25.50 18.15 -12.56
CA ILE A 6 24.10 17.87 -12.92
C ILE A 6 23.30 17.26 -11.76
N GLY A 7 23.98 16.73 -10.74
CA GLY A 7 23.37 16.18 -9.54
C GLY A 7 24.18 16.53 -8.30
N LEU A 8 23.51 17.02 -7.27
CA LEU A 8 24.08 17.25 -5.95
C LEU A 8 23.25 16.48 -4.93
N VAL A 9 23.81 15.39 -4.41
CA VAL A 9 23.18 14.51 -3.44
C VAL A 9 24.05 14.45 -2.20
N ILE A 10 23.56 15.05 -1.13
CA ILE A 10 24.26 15.12 0.17
C ILE A 10 23.40 14.56 1.31
N ALA A 11 22.34 13.83 0.98
CA ALA A 11 21.50 13.18 1.99
C ALA A 11 22.32 12.17 2.81
N GLY A 12 22.13 12.16 4.11
CA GLY A 12 22.82 11.23 5.01
C GLY A 12 24.28 11.57 5.36
N PHE A 13 24.80 12.70 4.92
CA PHE A 13 26.19 13.14 5.20
C PHE A 13 26.34 13.95 6.49
N GLY A 14 25.24 14.23 7.20
CA GLY A 14 25.26 15.08 8.39
C GLY A 14 25.54 16.56 8.07
N ALA A 15 25.23 17.00 6.85
CA ALA A 15 25.38 18.40 6.43
C ALA A 15 24.52 19.32 7.31
N LYS A 16 25.06 20.48 7.65
CA LYS A 16 24.41 21.44 8.57
C LYS A 16 24.41 22.83 8.00
N GLY A 17 23.40 23.62 8.36
CA GLY A 17 23.32 25.03 8.05
C GLY A 17 22.51 25.34 6.80
N ILE A 18 22.88 26.39 6.12
CA ILE A 18 22.13 27.02 5.04
C ILE A 18 22.74 26.59 3.69
N VAL A 19 21.89 26.32 2.69
CA VAL A 19 22.30 26.28 1.28
C VAL A 19 22.31 27.72 0.75
N PRO A 20 23.52 28.30 0.52
CA PRO A 20 23.69 29.74 0.23
C PRO A 20 23.32 30.10 -1.21
N ASP A 21 23.37 31.40 -1.53
CA ASP A 21 23.07 31.93 -2.87
C ASP A 21 23.99 31.38 -3.97
N ALA A 22 25.19 30.92 -3.60
CA ALA A 22 26.11 30.23 -4.50
C ALA A 22 25.48 29.03 -5.24
N ILE A 23 24.42 28.41 -4.69
CA ILE A 23 23.70 27.32 -5.37
C ILE A 23 23.18 27.74 -6.75
N GLY A 24 22.82 28.99 -6.92
CA GLY A 24 22.35 29.56 -8.19
C GLY A 24 23.36 29.56 -9.33
N GLN A 25 24.63 29.24 -9.05
CA GLN A 25 25.66 29.04 -10.09
C GLN A 25 25.60 27.67 -10.76
N LEU A 26 24.95 26.67 -10.13
CA LEU A 26 24.86 25.29 -10.65
C LEU A 26 23.74 25.17 -11.69
N THR A 27 23.74 26.00 -12.72
CA THR A 27 22.66 26.14 -13.70
C THR A 27 22.36 24.88 -14.51
N GLU A 28 23.24 23.89 -14.51
CA GLU A 28 23.01 22.59 -15.16
C GLU A 28 22.43 21.53 -14.19
N LEU A 29 22.18 21.91 -12.93
CA LEU A 29 21.70 20.99 -11.92
C LEU A 29 20.29 20.48 -12.27
N GLN A 30 20.12 19.17 -12.26
CA GLN A 30 18.86 18.48 -12.50
C GLN A 30 18.31 17.84 -11.21
N VAL A 31 19.19 17.44 -10.30
CA VAL A 31 18.83 16.82 -9.02
C VAL A 31 19.53 17.53 -7.88
N LEU A 32 18.74 18.02 -6.92
CA LEU A 32 19.21 18.53 -5.65
C LEU A 32 18.57 17.74 -4.51
N ASN A 33 19.35 16.86 -3.88
CA ASN A 33 18.89 16.07 -2.74
C ASN A 33 19.68 16.46 -1.49
N LEU A 34 19.05 17.24 -0.61
CA LEU A 34 19.61 17.73 0.65
C LEU A 34 19.25 16.87 1.85
N GLY A 35 18.51 15.81 1.66
CA GLY A 35 18.02 14.88 2.68
C GLY A 35 16.64 14.41 2.30
N SER A 36 16.54 13.28 1.63
CA SER A 36 15.27 12.62 1.36
C SER A 36 14.87 11.73 2.55
N HIS A 37 13.71 11.08 2.43
CA HIS A 37 13.24 10.13 3.43
C HIS A 37 14.26 9.02 3.68
N ASP A 38 14.34 8.58 4.92
CA ASP A 38 15.09 7.39 5.33
C ASP A 38 14.38 6.15 4.75
N GLU A 39 15.14 5.21 4.15
CA GLU A 39 14.59 3.95 3.60
C GLU A 39 13.81 3.15 4.64
N LYS A 40 14.27 3.12 5.90
CA LYS A 40 13.52 2.48 6.97
C LYS A 40 12.20 3.19 7.22
N ILE A 41 12.19 4.50 7.15
CA ILE A 41 10.98 5.30 7.32
C ILE A 41 10.14 5.23 6.05
N GLY A 42 10.76 5.27 4.87
CA GLY A 42 10.10 5.05 3.59
C GLY A 42 9.50 3.65 3.48
N ALA A 43 10.26 2.62 3.84
CA ALA A 43 9.77 1.27 3.94
C ALA A 43 8.62 1.14 4.97
N ASN A 44 8.68 1.87 6.07
CA ASN A 44 7.60 1.90 7.06
C ASN A 44 6.36 2.64 6.55
N ILE A 45 6.50 3.70 5.77
CA ILE A 45 5.35 4.33 5.11
C ILE A 45 4.66 3.33 4.18
N PHE A 46 5.43 2.56 3.40
CA PHE A 46 4.87 1.54 2.50
C PHE A 46 4.45 0.26 3.21
N ASN A 47 5.15 -0.17 4.23
CA ASN A 47 4.79 -1.34 5.03
C ASN A 47 3.57 -1.09 5.92
N ASN A 48 3.31 0.17 6.23
CA ASN A 48 2.14 0.57 7.01
C ASN A 48 0.88 0.72 6.16
N TYR A 49 0.99 0.79 4.85
CA TYR A 49 -0.08 0.35 3.96
C TYR A 49 -0.09 -1.17 4.07
N ASP A 50 -0.85 -1.66 5.00
CA ASP A 50 -0.80 -3.04 5.48
C ASP A 50 -0.65 -4.03 4.33
N ALA A 51 0.46 -4.78 4.40
CA ALA A 51 0.84 -5.74 3.37
C ALA A 51 -0.27 -6.75 3.07
N ASN A 52 -1.18 -6.94 4.00
CA ASN A 52 -2.24 -7.94 3.92
C ASN A 52 -3.54 -7.39 3.33
N SER A 53 -3.73 -6.07 3.30
CA SER A 53 -4.98 -5.44 2.92
C SER A 53 -4.99 -4.88 1.50
N LEU A 54 -3.84 -4.48 0.98
CA LEU A 54 -3.74 -4.00 -0.39
C LEU A 54 -3.36 -5.14 -1.33
N ASN A 55 -4.11 -5.29 -2.41
CA ASN A 55 -3.77 -6.18 -3.50
C ASN A 55 -2.28 -6.01 -3.87
N ALA A 56 -1.52 -7.09 -3.94
CA ALA A 56 -0.07 -7.07 -4.18
C ALA A 56 0.31 -6.28 -5.46
N ALA A 57 -0.55 -6.30 -6.48
CA ALA A 57 -0.36 -5.54 -7.71
C ALA A 57 -0.40 -4.02 -7.49
N LYS A 58 -1.24 -3.54 -6.56
CA LYS A 58 -1.36 -2.10 -6.27
C LYS A 58 -0.28 -1.59 -5.34
N LYS A 59 0.18 -2.41 -4.43
CA LYS A 59 1.43 -2.15 -3.73
C LYS A 59 2.57 -1.90 -4.70
N SER A 60 2.66 -2.72 -5.74
CA SER A 60 3.73 -2.58 -6.73
C SER A 60 3.63 -1.26 -7.49
N THR A 61 2.43 -0.74 -7.78
CA THR A 61 2.27 0.53 -8.49
C THR A 61 2.63 1.74 -7.62
N MET A 62 2.10 1.82 -6.39
CA MET A 62 2.50 2.87 -5.46
C MET A 62 3.99 2.82 -5.12
N ARG A 63 4.48 1.61 -4.83
CA ARG A 63 5.89 1.40 -4.57
C ARG A 63 6.73 1.74 -5.79
N HIS A 64 6.27 1.40 -6.99
CA HIS A 64 6.94 1.74 -8.23
C HIS A 64 6.98 3.25 -8.45
N ASP A 65 5.87 3.97 -8.28
CA ASP A 65 5.83 5.41 -8.42
C ASP A 65 6.72 6.11 -7.40
N TYR A 66 6.72 5.62 -6.18
CA TYR A 66 7.60 6.12 -5.14
C TYR A 66 9.07 5.78 -5.44
N GLU A 67 9.39 4.51 -5.72
CA GLU A 67 10.75 4.09 -6.04
C GLU A 67 11.27 4.80 -7.30
N THR A 68 10.44 5.01 -8.31
CA THR A 68 10.85 5.69 -9.52
C THR A 68 10.99 7.21 -9.35
N LYS A 69 10.14 7.82 -8.53
CA LYS A 69 10.11 9.29 -8.37
C LYS A 69 10.93 9.78 -7.19
N PHE A 70 10.91 9.07 -6.07
CA PHE A 70 11.51 9.52 -4.81
C PHE A 70 12.70 8.69 -4.34
N LEU A 71 12.72 7.36 -4.57
CA LEU A 71 13.83 6.49 -4.19
C LEU A 71 14.94 6.37 -5.23
N LYS A 72 14.71 6.86 -6.44
CA LYS A 72 15.71 6.80 -7.53
C LYS A 72 17.09 7.35 -7.12
N TYR A 73 17.13 8.17 -6.10
CA TYR A 73 18.32 8.82 -5.57
C TYR A 73 18.50 8.59 -4.06
N ASP A 74 18.05 7.45 -3.55
CA ASP A 74 18.31 7.06 -2.16
C ASP A 74 19.82 6.90 -1.95
N PRO A 75 20.43 7.70 -1.07
CA PRO A 75 21.87 7.66 -0.83
C PRO A 75 22.37 6.31 -0.29
N ARG A 76 21.49 5.50 0.28
CA ARG A 76 21.84 4.15 0.76
C ARG A 76 21.87 3.09 -0.33
N ALA A 77 21.28 3.37 -1.46
CA ALA A 77 21.33 2.48 -2.64
C ALA A 77 22.65 2.60 -3.42
N ASN A 78 23.77 2.99 -2.79
CA ASN A 78 25.07 3.23 -3.45
C ASN A 78 24.97 4.22 -4.61
N MET A 79 24.25 5.31 -4.41
CA MET A 79 24.05 6.32 -5.47
C MET A 79 25.33 6.90 -6.04
N SER A 80 26.33 7.06 -5.20
CA SER A 80 27.67 7.47 -5.69
C SER A 80 28.23 6.46 -6.67
N ASP A 81 28.06 5.17 -6.42
CA ASP A 81 28.46 4.10 -7.35
C ASP A 81 27.59 4.17 -8.62
N MET A 82 26.28 4.33 -8.50
CA MET A 82 25.37 4.45 -9.66
C MET A 82 25.65 5.69 -10.51
N ILE A 83 25.93 6.83 -9.90
CA ILE A 83 26.28 8.06 -10.62
C ILE A 83 27.63 7.90 -11.31
N VAL A 84 28.63 7.34 -10.62
CA VAL A 84 29.95 7.06 -11.19
C VAL A 84 29.85 6.01 -12.29
N GLU A 85 29.09 4.94 -12.11
CA GLU A 85 28.86 3.91 -13.12
C GLU A 85 28.10 4.46 -14.32
N SER A 86 27.06 5.24 -14.11
CA SER A 86 26.31 5.92 -15.17
C SER A 86 27.20 6.87 -15.98
N TYR A 87 28.00 7.69 -15.30
CA TYR A 87 28.97 8.58 -15.96
C TYR A 87 30.03 7.79 -16.71
N ASN A 88 30.63 6.76 -16.09
CA ASN A 88 31.68 5.96 -16.70
C ASN A 88 31.18 5.08 -17.85
N SER A 89 29.90 4.74 -17.88
CA SER A 89 29.27 3.96 -18.95
C SER A 89 28.84 4.82 -20.14
N ASP A 90 28.82 6.14 -20.02
CA ASP A 90 28.53 7.03 -21.15
C ASP A 90 29.63 6.87 -22.21
N PRO A 91 29.29 6.41 -23.44
CA PRO A 91 30.27 6.23 -24.51
C PRO A 91 30.98 7.51 -24.94
N LYS A 92 30.42 8.69 -24.59
CA LYS A 92 31.03 10.01 -24.82
C LYS A 92 32.15 10.35 -23.84
N VAL A 93 32.24 9.62 -22.72
CA VAL A 93 33.29 9.82 -21.72
C VAL A 93 34.53 9.05 -22.12
N ALA A 94 35.56 9.74 -22.58
CA ALA A 94 36.84 9.14 -22.90
C ALA A 94 37.44 8.40 -21.69
N PRO A 95 38.11 7.23 -21.88
CA PRO A 95 38.64 6.42 -20.76
C PRO A 95 39.51 7.20 -19.77
N LYS A 96 40.24 8.20 -20.24
CA LYS A 96 41.10 9.07 -19.42
C LYS A 96 40.29 10.00 -18.47
N ASN A 97 39.02 10.27 -18.79
CA ASN A 97 38.15 11.14 -18.03
C ASN A 97 37.22 10.37 -17.10
N ARG A 98 37.28 9.03 -17.13
CA ARG A 98 36.46 8.21 -16.24
C ARG A 98 36.87 8.46 -14.79
N ILE A 99 35.86 8.58 -13.94
CA ILE A 99 36.05 8.76 -12.51
C ILE A 99 36.61 7.45 -11.96
N LYS A 100 37.84 7.50 -11.47
CA LYS A 100 38.42 6.39 -10.72
C LYS A 100 37.76 6.35 -9.35
N LYS A 101 37.31 5.17 -8.96
CA LYS A 101 36.84 4.92 -7.60
C LYS A 101 37.97 5.32 -6.66
N ASP A 102 37.83 6.41 -5.93
CA ASP A 102 38.87 6.85 -4.99
C ASP A 102 38.84 5.91 -3.78
N SER A 103 39.85 5.05 -3.70
CA SER A 103 40.00 4.10 -2.61
C SER A 103 40.13 4.76 -1.23
N ARG A 104 40.35 6.09 -1.17
CA ARG A 104 40.37 6.87 0.07
C ARG A 104 38.98 7.23 0.55
N ILE A 105 37.99 7.22 -0.35
CA ILE A 105 36.58 7.39 -0.01
C ILE A 105 35.95 6.00 -0.14
N ASN A 106 36.11 5.20 0.88
CA ASN A 106 35.38 3.94 0.95
C ASN A 106 33.93 4.26 1.29
N LEU A 107 33.12 4.49 0.26
CA LEU A 107 31.71 4.84 0.40
C LEU A 107 30.87 3.71 1.04
N LYS A 108 31.42 2.48 1.12
CA LYS A 108 30.81 1.38 1.88
C LYS A 108 31.00 1.57 3.40
N ASP A 109 32.11 2.19 3.81
CA ASP A 109 32.42 2.45 5.21
C ASP A 109 32.08 3.90 5.61
N ALA A 110 31.91 4.80 4.64
CA ALA A 110 31.30 6.08 4.89
C ALA A 110 29.86 5.83 5.35
N GLN A 111 29.48 6.40 6.48
CA GLN A 111 28.14 6.26 7.06
C GLN A 111 27.09 7.05 6.23
N ILE A 112 27.08 6.81 4.91
CA ILE A 112 26.16 7.43 3.97
C ILE A 112 24.77 6.95 4.30
N GLY A 113 23.87 7.89 4.50
CA GLY A 113 22.49 7.60 4.87
C GLY A 113 22.27 7.32 6.36
N THR A 114 23.31 7.30 7.21
CA THR A 114 23.18 7.11 8.65
C THR A 114 23.18 8.43 9.43
N LEU A 115 23.73 9.50 8.87
CA LEU A 115 23.79 10.81 9.49
C LEU A 115 22.62 11.67 9.02
N THR A 116 21.87 12.24 9.96
CA THR A 116 20.80 13.18 9.65
C THR A 116 21.37 14.53 9.27
N ASN A 117 20.99 15.06 8.11
CA ASN A 117 21.28 16.43 7.75
C ASN A 117 20.50 17.40 8.63
N LYS A 118 21.10 18.53 8.94
CA LYS A 118 20.49 19.63 9.71
C LYS A 118 20.44 20.90 8.86
N ILE A 119 19.78 20.81 7.73
CA ILE A 119 19.55 21.95 6.85
C ILE A 119 18.58 22.90 7.54
N THR A 120 18.96 24.17 7.66
CA THR A 120 18.15 25.20 8.33
C THR A 120 17.63 26.26 7.38
N GLY A 121 18.09 26.27 6.13
CA GLY A 121 17.61 27.20 5.12
C GLY A 121 18.12 26.83 3.73
N VAL A 122 17.37 27.23 2.71
CA VAL A 122 17.75 27.12 1.29
C VAL A 122 17.50 28.47 0.62
N SER A 123 18.50 28.97 -0.11
CA SER A 123 18.42 30.26 -0.77
C SER A 123 17.34 30.31 -1.88
N LYS A 124 16.75 31.49 -2.03
CA LYS A 124 15.88 31.86 -3.15
C LYS A 124 16.59 31.77 -4.52
N ALA A 125 17.92 31.71 -4.55
CA ALA A 125 18.73 31.54 -5.75
C ALA A 125 18.45 30.21 -6.50
N ILE A 126 17.70 29.28 -5.89
CA ILE A 126 17.18 28.07 -6.55
C ILE A 126 16.44 28.39 -7.86
N TYR A 127 15.74 29.53 -7.96
CA TYR A 127 15.01 29.92 -9.19
C TYR A 127 15.88 29.95 -10.46
N ARG A 128 17.20 30.11 -10.29
CA ARG A 128 18.16 30.10 -11.40
C ARG A 128 18.42 28.70 -11.97
N LEU A 129 18.03 27.67 -11.26
CA LEU A 129 18.25 26.26 -11.62
C LEU A 129 17.14 25.77 -12.55
N THR A 130 17.03 26.36 -13.73
CA THR A 130 15.93 26.10 -14.67
C THR A 130 15.89 24.67 -15.24
N LYS A 131 16.97 23.89 -15.06
CA LYS A 131 17.06 22.46 -15.42
C LYS A 131 16.73 21.52 -14.28
N LEU A 132 16.46 22.05 -13.09
CA LEU A 132 16.15 21.25 -11.91
C LEU A 132 14.85 20.46 -12.14
N GLN A 133 14.91 19.15 -11.90
CA GLN A 133 13.80 18.23 -12.03
C GLN A 133 13.31 17.75 -10.66
N GLN A 134 14.24 17.56 -9.73
CA GLN A 134 13.96 17.01 -8.41
C GLN A 134 14.64 17.85 -7.34
N PHE A 135 13.86 18.24 -6.33
CA PHE A 135 14.36 19.01 -5.20
C PHE A 135 13.84 18.43 -3.88
N TYR A 136 14.74 17.83 -3.11
CA TYR A 136 14.40 17.11 -1.89
C TYR A 136 15.09 17.68 -0.68
N ILE A 137 14.31 17.98 0.37
CA ILE A 137 14.76 18.32 1.70
C ILE A 137 14.07 17.36 2.66
N GLY A 138 14.84 16.58 3.43
CA GLY A 138 14.26 15.64 4.37
C GLY A 138 15.01 15.60 5.69
N ASN A 139 14.33 15.13 6.73
CA ASN A 139 14.89 14.93 8.06
C ASN A 139 15.57 16.19 8.64
N SER A 140 14.96 17.36 8.46
CA SER A 140 15.61 18.64 8.74
C SER A 140 14.75 19.53 9.62
N SER A 141 15.39 20.51 10.29
CA SER A 141 14.72 21.48 11.14
C SER A 141 14.41 22.81 10.44
N ILE A 142 14.38 22.79 9.10
CA ILE A 142 14.03 23.97 8.30
C ILE A 142 12.60 24.43 8.60
N THR A 143 12.40 25.74 8.62
CA THR A 143 11.07 26.35 8.74
C THR A 143 10.52 26.74 7.36
N SER A 144 9.21 26.95 7.26
CA SER A 144 8.58 27.37 6.01
C SER A 144 9.16 28.67 5.43
N ASP A 145 9.56 29.59 6.31
CA ASP A 145 10.14 30.90 5.94
C ASP A 145 11.61 30.83 5.51
N GLU A 146 12.22 29.65 5.58
CA GLU A 146 13.61 29.42 5.18
C GLU A 146 13.73 28.55 3.93
N VAL A 147 12.61 28.06 3.38
CA VAL A 147 12.60 27.27 2.14
C VAL A 147 12.49 28.20 0.94
N CYS A 148 13.62 28.51 0.31
CA CYS A 148 13.72 29.33 -0.90
C CYS A 148 13.02 30.70 -0.79
N ALA A 149 12.95 31.26 0.42
CA ALA A 149 12.19 32.48 0.70
C ALA A 149 13.02 33.76 0.64
N LYS A 150 14.33 33.64 0.80
CA LYS A 150 15.23 34.83 0.83
C LYS A 150 16.60 34.51 0.24
N PHE A 151 17.33 35.57 -0.08
CA PHE A 151 18.75 35.52 -0.40
C PHE A 151 19.55 35.72 0.88
N TYR A 152 20.65 34.99 1.03
CA TYR A 152 21.50 35.04 2.23
C TYR A 152 22.76 35.88 2.05
N ASN A 153 23.19 36.08 0.81
CA ASN A 153 24.42 36.80 0.45
C ASN A 153 24.12 38.00 -0.43
N ALA A 154 23.03 38.74 -0.14
CA ALA A 154 22.59 39.89 -0.95
C ALA A 154 23.63 41.03 -1.03
N ASP A 155 24.49 41.16 -0.02
CA ASP A 155 25.55 42.16 0.03
C ASP A 155 26.87 41.69 -0.62
N ASP A 156 26.94 40.44 -1.06
CA ASP A 156 28.11 39.86 -1.73
C ASP A 156 28.24 40.38 -3.16
N ALA A 157 29.46 40.74 -3.57
CA ALA A 157 29.72 41.32 -4.90
C ALA A 157 29.40 40.34 -6.06
N VAL A 158 29.45 39.01 -5.81
CA VAL A 158 29.18 37.98 -6.80
C VAL A 158 27.74 37.53 -6.74
N TYR A 159 27.27 37.17 -5.55
CA TYR A 159 25.96 36.53 -5.36
C TYR A 159 24.82 37.54 -5.17
N GLY A 160 25.10 38.74 -4.72
CA GLY A 160 24.11 39.81 -4.60
C GLY A 160 23.42 40.17 -5.92
N LYS A 161 24.08 39.89 -7.05
CA LYS A 161 23.45 39.98 -8.38
C LYS A 161 22.17 39.14 -8.53
N PHE A 162 22.12 37.97 -7.90
CA PHE A 162 20.96 37.10 -7.98
C PHE A 162 19.74 37.74 -7.34
N ALA A 163 19.93 38.45 -6.22
CA ALA A 163 18.85 39.18 -5.56
C ALA A 163 18.38 40.39 -6.38
N GLN A 164 19.31 41.10 -7.04
CA GLN A 164 19.02 42.28 -7.86
C GLN A 164 18.32 41.92 -9.18
N GLU A 165 18.66 40.77 -9.75
CA GLU A 165 18.10 40.27 -11.02
C GLU A 165 16.78 39.52 -10.82
N PHE A 166 16.42 39.13 -9.59
CA PHE A 166 15.23 38.32 -9.30
C PHE A 166 13.94 39.08 -9.60
N LYS A 167 13.02 38.37 -10.28
CA LYS A 167 11.61 38.75 -10.42
C LYS A 167 10.75 37.59 -9.95
N GLU A 168 9.61 37.88 -9.36
CA GLU A 168 8.71 36.79 -8.88
C GLU A 168 8.29 35.85 -10.04
N GLU A 169 8.13 36.40 -11.27
CA GLU A 169 7.80 35.63 -12.46
C GLU A 169 8.91 34.67 -12.91
N ASP A 170 10.13 34.79 -12.39
CA ASP A 170 11.23 33.89 -12.74
C ASP A 170 10.99 32.45 -12.25
N TRP A 171 10.09 32.25 -11.30
CA TRP A 171 9.60 30.91 -10.94
C TRP A 171 9.05 30.15 -12.15
N ASP A 172 8.47 30.84 -13.10
CA ASP A 172 7.90 30.27 -14.33
C ASP A 172 8.97 29.63 -15.22
N ASN A 173 10.24 29.99 -15.05
CA ASN A 173 11.35 29.40 -15.78
C ASN A 173 11.75 28.01 -15.25
N MET A 174 11.24 27.61 -14.09
CA MET A 174 11.50 26.28 -13.53
C MET A 174 10.59 25.20 -14.12
N THR A 175 10.53 25.16 -15.44
CA THR A 175 9.61 24.28 -16.22
C THR A 175 9.97 22.81 -16.13
N ASN A 176 11.18 22.46 -15.69
CA ASN A 176 11.63 21.08 -15.55
C ASN A 176 11.40 20.52 -14.13
N LEU A 177 11.06 21.35 -13.13
CA LEU A 177 10.84 20.88 -11.76
C LEU A 177 9.49 20.18 -11.64
N THR A 178 9.54 18.87 -11.50
CA THR A 178 8.38 17.98 -11.43
C THR A 178 8.15 17.37 -10.06
N ASP A 179 9.19 17.27 -9.24
CA ASP A 179 9.13 16.55 -7.98
C ASP A 179 9.81 17.35 -6.85
N ILE A 180 9.09 17.57 -5.75
CA ILE A 180 9.60 18.23 -4.54
C ILE A 180 9.27 17.42 -3.30
N GLU A 181 10.15 17.51 -2.29
CA GLU A 181 9.98 16.83 -1.02
C GLU A 181 10.43 17.68 0.16
N LEU A 182 9.60 17.71 1.21
CA LEU A 182 9.90 18.23 2.54
C LEU A 182 9.61 17.16 3.60
N TYR A 183 10.18 15.99 3.42
CA TYR A 183 9.89 14.84 4.26
C TYR A 183 10.48 14.97 5.67
N ASN A 184 9.65 14.70 6.69
CA ASN A 184 10.06 14.74 8.10
C ASN A 184 10.74 16.05 8.50
N CYS A 185 10.12 17.17 8.14
CA CYS A 185 10.54 18.52 8.52
C CYS A 185 9.54 19.11 9.54
N PRO A 186 9.67 18.80 10.84
CA PRO A 186 8.63 19.08 11.85
C PRO A 186 8.41 20.56 12.16
N LYS A 187 9.28 21.44 11.70
CA LYS A 187 9.13 22.90 11.85
C LYS A 187 8.43 23.56 10.66
N ILE A 188 8.07 22.82 9.63
CA ILE A 188 7.24 23.31 8.55
C ILE A 188 5.85 23.57 9.12
N SER A 189 5.41 24.81 9.13
CA SER A 189 4.12 25.26 9.68
C SER A 189 3.10 25.65 8.63
N ARG A 190 3.51 25.72 7.37
CA ARG A 190 2.68 25.95 6.17
C ARG A 190 3.43 25.46 4.94
N ILE A 191 2.75 25.26 3.84
CA ILE A 191 3.42 25.00 2.55
C ILE A 191 4.27 26.24 2.21
N PRO A 192 5.57 26.08 1.92
CA PRO A 192 6.44 27.21 1.56
C PRO A 192 5.96 27.94 0.30
N ASP A 193 6.11 29.27 0.24
CA ASP A 193 5.64 30.09 -0.87
C ASP A 193 6.19 29.67 -2.24
N PHE A 194 7.43 29.22 -2.27
CA PHE A 194 8.07 28.67 -3.48
C PHE A 194 7.26 27.55 -4.13
N TYR A 195 6.57 26.72 -3.35
CA TYR A 195 5.90 25.51 -3.82
C TYR A 195 4.55 25.77 -4.52
N TYR A 196 4.00 26.96 -4.40
CA TYR A 196 2.70 27.27 -5.00
C TYR A 196 2.77 27.66 -6.49
N ASN A 197 3.91 28.19 -6.94
CA ASN A 197 4.02 28.85 -8.24
C ASN A 197 4.85 28.08 -9.27
N LEU A 198 5.02 26.78 -9.09
CA LEU A 198 5.79 25.92 -10.00
C LEU A 198 4.92 25.50 -11.19
N PRO A 199 5.34 25.77 -12.45
CA PRO A 199 4.47 25.62 -13.60
C PRO A 199 4.17 24.18 -13.99
N ASN A 200 5.03 23.22 -13.67
CA ASN A 200 4.93 21.84 -14.10
C ASN A 200 5.13 20.82 -12.96
N LEU A 201 4.93 21.23 -11.72
CA LEU A 201 5.09 20.32 -10.58
C LEU A 201 4.04 19.21 -10.62
N GLN A 202 4.47 17.96 -10.56
CA GLN A 202 3.62 16.78 -10.61
C GLN A 202 3.50 16.07 -9.26
N ALA A 203 4.56 16.06 -8.46
CA ALA A 203 4.58 15.36 -7.20
C ALA A 203 5.11 16.24 -6.06
N MET A 204 4.39 16.24 -4.93
CA MET A 204 4.77 16.93 -3.70
C MET A 204 4.66 15.97 -2.52
N ASN A 205 5.75 15.84 -1.76
CA ASN A 205 5.77 15.05 -0.53
C ASN A 205 5.99 15.97 0.67
N LEU A 206 4.97 16.05 1.54
CA LEU A 206 4.99 16.78 2.82
C LEU A 206 4.74 15.82 4.00
N ALA A 207 5.02 14.54 3.85
CA ALA A 207 4.82 13.57 4.91
C ALA A 207 5.70 13.86 6.13
N ARG A 208 5.17 13.64 7.33
CA ARG A 208 5.82 13.90 8.63
C ARG A 208 6.20 15.37 8.89
N CYS A 209 5.50 16.30 8.29
CA CYS A 209 5.64 17.75 8.57
C CYS A 209 4.59 18.19 9.61
N LYS A 210 4.79 17.79 10.86
CA LYS A 210 3.81 17.89 11.95
C LYS A 210 3.52 19.32 12.44
N GLY A 211 4.18 20.32 11.89
CA GLY A 211 4.02 21.73 12.29
C GLY A 211 2.79 22.43 11.67
N ILE A 212 2.17 21.84 10.63
CA ILE A 212 1.03 22.47 9.95
C ILE A 212 -0.23 22.25 10.79
N SER A 213 -0.87 23.32 11.23
CA SER A 213 -2.14 23.27 11.95
C SER A 213 -3.34 23.05 11.01
N ALA A 214 -4.48 22.59 11.55
CA ALA A 214 -5.69 22.40 10.77
C ALA A 214 -6.16 23.70 10.07
N ASN A 215 -6.15 24.83 10.78
CA ASN A 215 -6.51 26.12 10.19
C ASN A 215 -5.55 26.57 9.09
N GLN A 216 -4.27 26.36 9.28
CA GLN A 216 -3.26 26.69 8.26
C GLN A 216 -3.43 25.79 7.04
N LEU A 217 -3.69 24.51 7.25
CA LEU A 217 -3.92 23.56 6.15
C LEU A 217 -5.10 23.98 5.27
N ARG A 218 -6.19 24.46 5.87
CA ARG A 218 -7.34 24.96 5.10
C ARG A 218 -6.94 26.12 4.17
N ASN A 219 -6.13 27.03 4.67
CA ASN A 219 -5.58 28.14 3.87
C ASN A 219 -4.64 27.63 2.78
N ASP A 220 -3.77 26.68 3.13
CA ASP A 220 -2.81 26.08 2.18
C ASP A 220 -3.54 25.33 1.05
N TRP A 221 -4.61 24.58 1.35
CA TRP A 221 -5.45 23.94 0.34
C TRP A 221 -6.11 24.94 -0.60
N THR A 222 -6.68 26.00 -0.06
CA THR A 222 -7.32 27.06 -0.86
C THR A 222 -6.31 27.71 -1.79
N ARG A 223 -5.14 28.09 -1.26
CA ARG A 223 -4.10 28.71 -2.04
C ARG A 223 -3.52 27.75 -3.09
N LEU A 224 -3.25 26.50 -2.72
CA LEU A 224 -2.74 25.49 -3.66
C LEU A 224 -3.70 25.30 -4.85
N ALA A 225 -5.00 25.26 -4.58
CA ALA A 225 -6.03 25.13 -5.61
C ALA A 225 -6.10 26.32 -6.58
N GLU A 226 -5.80 27.53 -6.12
CA GLU A 226 -5.86 28.75 -6.95
C GLU A 226 -4.57 28.97 -7.77
N GLU A 227 -3.42 28.59 -7.23
CA GLU A 227 -2.11 28.84 -7.82
C GLU A 227 -1.73 27.78 -8.89
N LYS A 228 -0.59 27.98 -9.57
CA LYS A 228 -0.16 27.15 -10.70
C LYS A 228 0.05 25.68 -10.32
N THR A 229 0.72 25.43 -9.21
CA THR A 229 1.06 24.07 -8.75
C THR A 229 -0.18 23.20 -8.56
N GLY A 230 -1.26 23.74 -8.00
CA GLY A 230 -2.48 22.97 -7.79
C GLY A 230 -3.13 22.45 -9.08
N LYS A 231 -2.87 23.10 -10.21
CA LYS A 231 -3.42 22.70 -11.51
C LYS A 231 -2.61 21.59 -12.21
N THR A 232 -1.35 21.42 -11.83
CA THR A 232 -0.45 20.43 -12.45
C THR A 232 -0.17 19.23 -11.55
N LEU A 233 -0.43 19.38 -10.24
CA LEU A 233 -0.12 18.37 -9.25
C LEU A 233 -0.94 17.09 -9.49
N GLN A 234 -0.26 15.97 -9.56
CA GLN A 234 -0.82 14.64 -9.77
C GLN A 234 -0.77 13.78 -8.50
N ILE A 235 0.26 13.99 -7.68
CA ILE A 235 0.54 13.19 -6.49
C ILE A 235 0.84 14.12 -5.32
N LEU A 236 0.11 13.92 -4.22
CA LEU A 236 0.33 14.66 -2.97
C LEU A 236 0.38 13.70 -1.78
N TYR A 237 1.54 13.64 -1.11
CA TYR A 237 1.73 12.90 0.12
C TYR A 237 1.72 13.85 1.31
N MET A 238 0.80 13.62 2.25
CA MET A 238 0.65 14.35 3.50
C MET A 238 0.45 13.42 4.70
N SER A 239 0.90 12.18 4.60
CA SER A 239 0.79 11.21 5.70
C SER A 239 1.66 11.57 6.91
N TYR A 240 1.30 11.01 8.08
CA TYR A 240 2.02 11.23 9.34
C TYR A 240 2.14 12.71 9.75
N ASN A 241 1.13 13.47 9.49
CA ASN A 241 0.96 14.81 10.03
C ASN A 241 -0.05 14.79 11.20
N ASN A 242 -0.45 15.90 11.71
CA ASN A 242 -1.49 16.00 12.73
C ASN A 242 -2.76 16.60 12.16
N LEU A 243 -3.12 16.23 10.91
CA LEU A 243 -4.26 16.79 10.21
C LEU A 243 -5.54 16.27 10.84
N GLU A 244 -6.46 17.18 11.17
CA GLU A 244 -7.76 16.86 11.77
C GLU A 244 -8.91 16.99 10.79
N GLU A 245 -8.68 17.65 9.66
CA GLU A 245 -9.68 17.93 8.64
C GLU A 245 -9.29 17.36 7.29
N PHE A 246 -10.30 16.96 6.54
CA PHE A 246 -10.19 16.58 5.14
C PHE A 246 -10.34 17.83 4.25
N PRO A 247 -9.67 17.89 3.07
CA PRO A 247 -9.79 19.04 2.17
C PRO A 247 -11.24 19.29 1.72
N GLU A 248 -11.61 20.55 1.62
CA GLU A 248 -12.91 20.95 1.11
C GLU A 248 -13.04 20.66 -0.40
N TYR A 249 -14.25 20.29 -0.83
CA TYR A 249 -14.54 20.06 -2.24
C TYR A 249 -14.22 21.28 -3.12
N SER A 250 -14.47 22.48 -2.62
CA SER A 250 -14.16 23.75 -3.32
C SER A 250 -12.69 23.90 -3.72
N ALA A 251 -11.76 23.32 -2.95
CA ALA A 251 -10.34 23.27 -3.30
C ALA A 251 -10.03 22.08 -4.22
N LEU A 252 -10.45 20.88 -3.84
CA LEU A 252 -10.11 19.65 -4.60
C LEU A 252 -10.60 19.69 -6.05
N ARG A 253 -11.78 20.22 -6.33
CA ARG A 253 -12.33 20.32 -7.70
C ARG A 253 -11.49 21.18 -8.65
N LYS A 254 -10.67 22.08 -8.12
CA LYS A 254 -9.77 22.94 -8.90
C LYS A 254 -8.42 22.25 -9.17
N MET A 255 -8.08 21.23 -8.39
CA MET A 255 -6.87 20.42 -8.56
C MET A 255 -7.13 19.28 -9.55
N VAL A 256 -7.42 19.67 -10.80
CA VAL A 256 -8.00 18.79 -11.83
C VAL A 256 -7.13 17.61 -12.26
N ASN A 257 -5.85 17.63 -11.95
CA ASN A 257 -4.90 16.55 -12.25
C ASN A 257 -4.52 15.71 -11.04
N LEU A 258 -5.02 16.03 -9.84
CA LEU A 258 -4.67 15.31 -8.62
C LEU A 258 -5.27 13.90 -8.64
N GLY A 259 -4.45 12.92 -8.97
CA GLY A 259 -4.85 11.52 -9.05
C GLY A 259 -4.61 10.74 -7.78
N LEU A 260 -3.55 11.07 -7.01
CA LEU A 260 -3.24 10.40 -5.75
C LEU A 260 -3.17 11.40 -4.60
N LEU A 261 -3.95 11.14 -3.56
CA LEU A 261 -3.92 11.89 -2.31
C LEU A 261 -3.70 10.93 -1.13
N ASP A 262 -2.58 11.10 -0.45
CA ASP A 262 -2.23 10.33 0.73
C ASP A 262 -2.38 11.18 2.00
N LEU A 263 -3.40 10.87 2.78
CA LEU A 263 -3.70 11.47 4.08
C LEU A 263 -3.67 10.43 5.22
N ALA A 264 -3.03 9.30 4.99
CA ALA A 264 -2.90 8.25 6.00
C ALA A 264 -2.14 8.71 7.25
N TYR A 265 -2.36 8.05 8.38
CA TYR A 265 -1.66 8.34 9.63
C TYR A 265 -1.79 9.80 10.08
N ASN A 266 -3.02 10.29 10.08
CA ASN A 266 -3.40 11.60 10.60
C ASN A 266 -4.47 11.46 11.70
N ASN A 267 -5.14 12.55 12.06
CA ASN A 267 -6.19 12.60 13.07
C ASN A 267 -7.54 13.01 12.47
N ILE A 268 -7.77 12.73 11.18
CA ILE A 268 -8.97 13.11 10.46
C ILE A 268 -10.19 12.38 11.05
N LYS A 269 -11.23 13.14 11.42
CA LYS A 269 -12.46 12.62 11.99
C LYS A 269 -13.60 12.58 11.00
N LYS A 270 -13.61 13.50 10.06
CA LYS A 270 -14.66 13.69 9.06
C LYS A 270 -14.10 13.77 7.67
N VAL A 271 -14.78 13.13 6.72
CA VAL A 271 -14.52 13.26 5.28
C VAL A 271 -15.65 14.11 4.70
N HIS A 272 -15.29 15.12 3.91
CA HIS A 272 -16.28 15.96 3.22
C HIS A 272 -16.76 15.30 1.93
N PRO A 273 -18.00 15.56 1.49
CA PRO A 273 -18.50 15.07 0.21
C PRO A 273 -17.69 15.61 -0.96
N PHE A 274 -17.58 14.81 -2.01
CA PHE A 274 -17.01 15.23 -3.28
C PHE A 274 -18.08 15.45 -4.35
N GLY A 275 -17.74 16.23 -5.37
CA GLY A 275 -18.46 16.29 -6.64
C GLY A 275 -17.72 15.58 -7.76
N SER A 276 -18.33 15.54 -8.94
CA SER A 276 -17.82 14.82 -10.11
C SER A 276 -16.55 15.41 -10.75
N GLU A 277 -16.14 16.62 -10.37
CA GLU A 277 -14.94 17.25 -10.92
C GLU A 277 -13.63 16.84 -10.23
N VAL A 278 -13.69 16.02 -9.19
CA VAL A 278 -12.49 15.54 -8.48
C VAL A 278 -11.89 14.34 -9.23
N ALA A 279 -10.63 14.45 -9.64
CA ALA A 279 -9.95 13.47 -10.48
C ALA A 279 -9.17 12.39 -9.71
N LEU A 280 -9.46 12.16 -8.43
CA LEU A 280 -8.73 11.18 -7.62
C LEU A 280 -8.94 9.76 -8.12
N SER A 281 -7.85 9.06 -8.42
CA SER A 281 -7.83 7.63 -8.67
C SER A 281 -7.40 6.81 -7.44
N SER A 282 -6.66 7.43 -6.54
CA SER A 282 -6.18 6.79 -5.30
C SER A 282 -6.30 7.73 -4.11
N LEU A 283 -7.02 7.28 -3.09
CA LEU A 283 -7.23 8.02 -1.84
C LEU A 283 -6.89 7.13 -0.64
N TYR A 284 -5.90 7.57 0.15
CA TYR A 284 -5.43 6.85 1.33
C TYR A 284 -5.81 7.62 2.59
N LEU A 285 -6.73 7.04 3.36
CA LEU A 285 -7.24 7.58 4.62
C LEU A 285 -7.06 6.60 5.79
N ASN A 286 -6.25 5.57 5.60
CA ASN A 286 -5.97 4.59 6.66
C ASN A 286 -5.27 5.23 7.86
N ASN A 287 -5.49 4.67 9.05
CA ASN A 287 -4.91 5.14 10.30
C ASN A 287 -5.28 6.60 10.62
N ASN A 288 -6.57 6.87 10.62
CA ASN A 288 -7.18 8.11 11.05
C ASN A 288 -8.20 7.85 12.17
N GLN A 289 -9.12 8.79 12.40
CA GLN A 289 -10.17 8.73 13.42
C GLN A 289 -11.57 8.83 12.79
N ILE A 290 -11.71 8.38 11.52
CA ILE A 290 -12.94 8.56 10.73
C ILE A 290 -14.02 7.63 11.27
N GLU A 291 -15.17 8.21 11.62
CA GLU A 291 -16.35 7.49 12.13
C GLU A 291 -17.43 7.29 11.05
N GLU A 292 -17.51 8.21 10.11
CA GLU A 292 -18.51 8.22 9.04
C GLU A 292 -17.92 8.71 7.72
N ILE A 293 -18.44 8.18 6.62
CA ILE A 293 -18.08 8.56 5.25
C ILE A 293 -19.35 9.01 4.54
N PRO A 294 -19.33 10.17 3.85
CA PRO A 294 -20.50 10.67 3.15
C PRO A 294 -20.94 9.74 2.02
N ALA A 295 -22.24 9.54 1.88
CA ALA A 295 -22.84 8.62 0.92
C ALA A 295 -22.51 8.92 -0.55
N ASN A 296 -22.13 10.15 -0.87
CA ASN A 296 -21.78 10.58 -2.23
C ASN A 296 -20.28 10.66 -2.50
N LEU A 297 -19.43 10.09 -1.62
CA LEU A 297 -17.98 10.18 -1.77
C LEU A 297 -17.50 9.63 -3.11
N CYS A 298 -18.03 8.51 -3.57
CA CYS A 298 -17.63 7.88 -4.83
C CYS A 298 -18.34 8.45 -6.08
N ALA A 299 -19.17 9.46 -5.94
CA ALA A 299 -19.74 10.18 -7.09
C ALA A 299 -18.73 11.12 -7.76
N PHE A 300 -17.48 11.12 -7.33
CA PHE A 300 -16.48 12.10 -7.71
C PHE A 300 -15.61 11.69 -8.92
N THR A 301 -15.58 10.43 -9.29
CA THR A 301 -14.69 9.98 -10.36
C THR A 301 -15.17 8.70 -11.03
N ASP A 302 -14.88 8.57 -12.32
CA ASP A 302 -15.11 7.36 -13.11
C ASP A 302 -13.97 6.33 -12.99
N ASP A 303 -12.81 6.73 -12.45
CA ASP A 303 -11.57 5.94 -12.50
C ASP A 303 -10.94 5.70 -11.12
N VAL A 304 -11.76 5.51 -10.07
CA VAL A 304 -11.22 5.17 -8.74
C VAL A 304 -10.59 3.78 -8.75
N GLU A 305 -9.27 3.72 -8.61
CA GLU A 305 -8.55 2.45 -8.53
C GLU A 305 -8.44 1.92 -7.11
N SER A 306 -8.16 2.81 -6.16
CA SER A 306 -7.80 2.42 -4.80
C SER A 306 -8.34 3.38 -3.76
N LEU A 307 -9.04 2.80 -2.78
CA LEU A 307 -9.64 3.54 -1.68
C LEU A 307 -9.38 2.78 -0.38
N THR A 308 -8.69 3.37 0.59
CA THR A 308 -8.45 2.72 1.87
C THR A 308 -8.89 3.56 3.05
N PHE A 309 -9.69 2.94 3.90
CA PHE A 309 -10.16 3.43 5.20
C PHE A 309 -9.74 2.51 6.35
N ALA A 310 -8.74 1.66 6.12
CA ALA A 310 -8.26 0.74 7.15
C ALA A 310 -7.81 1.47 8.42
N HIS A 311 -7.95 0.83 9.59
CA HIS A 311 -7.56 1.41 10.87
C HIS A 311 -8.22 2.77 11.15
N ASN A 312 -9.54 2.81 11.09
CA ASN A 312 -10.39 3.93 11.46
C ASN A 312 -11.42 3.50 12.52
N LYS A 313 -12.49 4.28 12.70
CA LYS A 313 -13.56 4.03 13.66
C LYS A 313 -14.93 3.82 13.01
N LEU A 314 -14.93 3.35 11.75
CA LEU A 314 -16.16 3.11 11.01
C LEU A 314 -16.98 2.01 11.67
N LYS A 315 -18.29 2.25 11.84
CA LYS A 315 -19.25 1.29 12.41
C LYS A 315 -20.07 0.57 11.36
N LYS A 316 -20.11 1.11 10.14
CA LYS A 316 -20.88 0.59 9.01
C LYS A 316 -20.08 0.69 7.73
N ILE A 317 -20.33 -0.23 6.79
CA ILE A 317 -19.79 -0.14 5.43
C ILE A 317 -20.61 0.92 4.70
N PRO A 318 -20.01 2.03 4.25
CA PRO A 318 -20.75 3.15 3.69
C PRO A 318 -21.40 2.76 2.34
N ASN A 319 -22.59 3.34 2.09
CA ASN A 319 -23.32 3.14 0.82
C ASN A 319 -22.85 4.17 -0.23
N ILE A 320 -21.57 4.09 -0.61
CA ILE A 320 -20.90 5.07 -1.49
C ILE A 320 -20.67 4.56 -2.92
N PHE A 321 -21.02 3.28 -3.18
CA PHE A 321 -20.69 2.62 -4.44
C PHE A 321 -21.92 2.61 -5.35
N ASP A 322 -22.31 3.78 -5.89
CA ASP A 322 -23.36 3.82 -6.89
C ASP A 322 -22.81 3.35 -8.25
N ALA A 323 -23.25 2.17 -8.68
CA ALA A 323 -22.82 1.55 -9.93
C ALA A 323 -23.16 2.38 -11.18
N SER A 324 -24.02 3.41 -11.07
CA SER A 324 -24.35 4.30 -12.18
C SER A 324 -23.32 5.41 -12.40
N SER A 325 -22.49 5.70 -11.41
CA SER A 325 -21.57 6.84 -11.42
C SER A 325 -20.09 6.47 -11.26
N VAL A 326 -19.78 5.25 -10.86
CA VAL A 326 -18.39 4.80 -10.61
C VAL A 326 -18.11 3.55 -11.43
N ARG A 327 -17.06 3.57 -12.22
CA ARG A 327 -16.53 2.36 -12.86
C ARG A 327 -16.02 1.40 -11.78
N GLU A 328 -15.81 0.14 -12.16
CA GLU A 328 -15.27 -0.87 -11.26
C GLU A 328 -13.96 -0.40 -10.63
N MET A 329 -13.95 -0.33 -9.30
CA MET A 329 -12.73 -0.07 -8.55
C MET A 329 -11.83 -1.29 -8.53
N GLY A 330 -10.50 -1.09 -8.50
CA GLY A 330 -9.60 -2.20 -8.25
C GLY A 330 -9.69 -2.72 -6.81
N SER A 331 -9.67 -1.84 -5.81
CA SER A 331 -9.74 -2.26 -4.40
C SER A 331 -10.33 -1.21 -3.47
N VAL A 332 -11.01 -1.72 -2.44
CA VAL A 332 -11.40 -0.94 -1.28
C VAL A 332 -11.03 -1.70 0.00
N ASP A 333 -10.47 -0.98 0.96
CA ASP A 333 -10.03 -1.55 2.23
C ASP A 333 -10.70 -0.86 3.42
N PHE A 334 -11.51 -1.61 4.14
CA PHE A 334 -12.18 -1.24 5.39
C PHE A 334 -11.68 -2.04 6.60
N SER A 335 -10.54 -2.70 6.49
CA SER A 335 -10.01 -3.52 7.56
C SER A 335 -9.70 -2.73 8.83
N TYR A 336 -9.67 -3.41 9.98
CA TYR A 336 -9.36 -2.79 11.27
C TYR A 336 -10.22 -1.57 11.60
N ASN A 337 -11.53 -1.76 11.50
CA ASN A 337 -12.54 -0.81 11.94
C ASN A 337 -13.45 -1.45 13.00
N GLU A 338 -14.60 -0.82 13.28
CA GLU A 338 -15.60 -1.34 14.20
C GLU A 338 -16.89 -1.75 13.47
N ILE A 339 -16.76 -2.15 12.21
CA ILE A 339 -17.89 -2.41 11.31
C ILE A 339 -18.70 -3.62 11.78
N THR A 340 -20.02 -3.42 11.88
CA THR A 340 -20.99 -4.46 12.24
C THR A 340 -21.89 -4.89 11.07
N GLY A 341 -21.90 -4.14 9.98
CA GLY A 341 -22.72 -4.38 8.80
C GLY A 341 -22.74 -3.19 7.85
N VAL A 342 -23.62 -3.21 6.87
CA VAL A 342 -23.75 -2.14 5.86
C VAL A 342 -24.56 -0.96 6.39
N ASP A 343 -24.32 0.23 5.84
CA ASP A 343 -25.13 1.43 6.11
C ASP A 343 -26.38 1.45 5.23
N THR A 344 -27.53 1.41 5.86
CA THR A 344 -28.85 1.53 5.21
C THR A 344 -29.57 2.83 5.54
N SER A 345 -28.93 3.76 6.25
CA SER A 345 -29.53 5.03 6.66
C SER A 345 -29.90 5.95 5.48
N HIS A 346 -29.24 5.76 4.35
CA HIS A 346 -29.45 6.54 3.12
C HIS A 346 -30.13 5.72 2.01
N GLY A 347 -30.96 4.76 2.35
CA GLY A 347 -31.71 3.93 1.41
C GLY A 347 -31.15 2.51 1.26
N THR A 348 -31.63 1.80 0.24
CA THR A 348 -31.17 0.43 -0.04
C THR A 348 -29.68 0.42 -0.37
N TYR A 349 -28.95 -0.51 0.24
CA TYR A 349 -27.52 -0.67 -0.04
C TYR A 349 -27.30 -1.16 -1.48
N LYS A 350 -26.40 -0.51 -2.20
CA LYS A 350 -26.22 -0.70 -3.65
C LYS A 350 -25.11 -1.71 -4.03
N GLY A 351 -24.53 -2.39 -3.05
CA GLY A 351 -23.39 -3.28 -3.25
C GLY A 351 -22.05 -2.53 -3.27
N ILE A 352 -20.98 -3.29 -3.47
CA ILE A 352 -19.64 -2.74 -3.67
C ILE A 352 -19.20 -3.03 -5.10
N ASN A 353 -18.87 -1.98 -5.84
CA ASN A 353 -18.38 -2.05 -7.21
C ASN A 353 -16.84 -2.03 -7.22
N ALA A 354 -16.21 -3.05 -6.65
CA ALA A 354 -14.76 -3.21 -6.58
C ALA A 354 -14.35 -4.67 -6.79
N ALA A 355 -13.20 -4.88 -7.43
CA ALA A 355 -12.66 -6.23 -7.66
C ALA A 355 -12.15 -6.88 -6.36
N SER A 356 -11.51 -6.11 -5.49
CA SER A 356 -10.98 -6.57 -4.22
C SER A 356 -11.56 -5.78 -3.05
N VAL A 357 -12.10 -6.50 -2.04
CA VAL A 357 -12.71 -5.92 -0.85
C VAL A 357 -12.09 -6.53 0.39
N SER A 358 -11.52 -5.70 1.26
CA SER A 358 -11.09 -6.13 2.60
C SER A 358 -12.00 -5.57 3.68
N LEU A 359 -12.51 -6.45 4.51
CA LEU A 359 -13.30 -6.18 5.72
C LEU A 359 -12.70 -6.89 6.94
N SER A 360 -11.44 -7.27 6.84
CA SER A 360 -10.79 -8.03 7.91
C SER A 360 -10.70 -7.24 9.22
N ASN A 361 -10.69 -7.96 10.32
CA ASN A 361 -10.56 -7.37 11.66
C ASN A 361 -11.61 -6.29 11.97
N ASN A 362 -12.86 -6.67 11.82
CA ASN A 362 -14.04 -5.88 12.18
C ASN A 362 -14.92 -6.63 13.21
N LYS A 363 -16.16 -6.19 13.41
CA LYS A 363 -17.13 -6.77 14.36
C LYS A 363 -18.36 -7.35 13.64
N ILE A 364 -18.17 -7.87 12.43
CA ILE A 364 -19.26 -8.38 11.57
C ILE A 364 -19.75 -9.73 12.10
N LYS A 365 -21.03 -9.79 12.50
CA LYS A 365 -21.67 -11.00 13.03
C LYS A 365 -22.54 -11.72 12.00
N LYS A 366 -23.09 -10.97 11.05
CA LYS A 366 -23.92 -11.48 9.96
C LYS A 366 -23.16 -11.31 8.66
N PHE A 367 -23.12 -12.36 7.83
CA PHE A 367 -22.50 -12.28 6.51
C PHE A 367 -23.11 -11.12 5.70
N PRO A 368 -22.29 -10.18 5.20
CA PRO A 368 -22.80 -8.97 4.56
C PRO A 368 -23.19 -9.23 3.09
N SER A 369 -24.26 -10.00 2.89
CA SER A 369 -24.75 -10.39 1.56
C SER A 369 -25.15 -9.21 0.68
N GLU A 370 -25.42 -8.07 1.28
CA GLU A 370 -25.76 -6.81 0.63
C GLU A 370 -24.60 -6.25 -0.21
N LEU A 371 -23.35 -6.66 0.06
CA LEU A 371 -22.17 -6.27 -0.74
C LEU A 371 -22.24 -6.83 -2.15
N PHE A 372 -22.88 -8.01 -2.30
CA PHE A 372 -22.98 -8.72 -3.56
C PHE A 372 -24.33 -8.43 -4.22
N THR A 373 -24.28 -7.81 -5.38
CA THR A 373 -25.42 -7.62 -6.27
C THR A 373 -25.30 -8.53 -7.49
N ALA A 374 -26.37 -8.68 -8.25
CA ALA A 374 -26.31 -9.45 -9.50
C ALA A 374 -25.26 -8.80 -10.44
N GLY A 375 -24.26 -9.60 -10.87
CA GLY A 375 -23.14 -9.09 -11.67
C GLY A 375 -22.06 -8.35 -10.89
N SER A 376 -22.00 -8.54 -9.56
CA SER A 376 -20.95 -7.97 -8.72
C SER A 376 -19.55 -8.29 -9.27
N PRO A 377 -18.65 -7.31 -9.39
CA PRO A 377 -17.29 -7.50 -9.89
C PRO A 377 -16.33 -8.09 -8.85
N ILE A 378 -16.80 -8.39 -7.63
CA ILE A 378 -15.93 -8.85 -6.53
C ILE A 378 -15.29 -10.19 -6.91
N THR A 379 -13.98 -10.19 -7.08
CA THR A 379 -13.16 -11.38 -7.30
C THR A 379 -12.46 -11.86 -6.03
N THR A 380 -12.18 -10.95 -5.12
CA THR A 380 -11.51 -11.23 -3.85
C THR A 380 -12.22 -10.54 -2.69
N ILE A 381 -12.55 -11.31 -1.64
CA ILE A 381 -13.08 -10.74 -0.40
C ILE A 381 -12.34 -11.32 0.81
N ASP A 382 -11.90 -10.43 1.68
CA ASP A 382 -11.31 -10.75 2.98
C ASP A 382 -12.28 -10.38 4.10
N LEU A 383 -12.83 -11.39 4.77
CA LEU A 383 -13.71 -11.28 5.94
C LEU A 383 -13.05 -11.87 7.19
N SER A 384 -11.74 -12.07 7.16
CA SER A 384 -11.00 -12.65 8.29
C SER A 384 -11.07 -11.78 9.54
N GLY A 385 -10.95 -12.38 10.71
CA GLY A 385 -10.92 -11.63 11.97
C GLY A 385 -12.25 -10.93 12.32
N ASN A 386 -13.38 -11.55 11.97
CA ASN A 386 -14.71 -11.06 12.31
C ASN A 386 -15.43 -12.00 13.33
N GLU A 387 -16.73 -11.84 13.49
CA GLU A 387 -17.53 -12.62 14.44
C GLU A 387 -18.61 -13.46 13.75
N LEU A 388 -18.38 -13.86 12.50
CA LEU A 388 -19.33 -14.66 11.71
C LEU A 388 -19.53 -16.04 12.33
N ARG A 389 -20.79 -16.45 12.57
CA ARG A 389 -21.16 -17.77 13.07
C ARG A 389 -21.74 -18.67 12.00
N THR A 390 -22.49 -18.09 11.10
CA THR A 390 -23.14 -18.77 9.98
C THR A 390 -23.15 -17.88 8.74
N ILE A 391 -23.23 -18.51 7.58
CA ILE A 391 -23.50 -17.84 6.32
C ILE A 391 -24.83 -18.39 5.81
N PRO A 392 -25.93 -17.61 5.89
CA PRO A 392 -27.25 -18.09 5.54
C PRO A 392 -27.35 -18.50 4.07
N LYS A 393 -28.19 -19.49 3.78
CA LYS A 393 -28.55 -19.85 2.41
C LYS A 393 -29.16 -18.63 1.69
N GLY A 394 -28.78 -18.41 0.44
CA GLY A 394 -29.23 -17.29 -0.35
C GLY A 394 -28.30 -16.06 -0.26
N SER A 395 -27.28 -16.08 0.62
CA SER A 395 -26.36 -14.94 0.80
C SER A 395 -25.59 -14.60 -0.46
N ILE A 396 -25.20 -15.59 -1.25
CA ILE A 396 -24.37 -15.44 -2.46
C ILE A 396 -25.00 -16.11 -3.70
N SER A 397 -26.26 -16.54 -3.60
CA SER A 397 -26.98 -17.16 -4.70
C SER A 397 -27.39 -16.15 -5.80
N GLY A 398 -27.93 -16.63 -6.92
CA GLY A 398 -28.47 -15.80 -7.99
C GLY A 398 -27.43 -14.98 -8.75
N LYS A 399 -26.23 -15.53 -9.00
CA LYS A 399 -25.09 -14.89 -9.68
C LYS A 399 -24.54 -13.64 -8.95
N LYS A 400 -24.79 -13.50 -7.66
CA LYS A 400 -24.30 -12.37 -6.86
C LYS A 400 -22.78 -12.40 -6.70
N ALA A 401 -22.22 -13.56 -6.35
CA ALA A 401 -20.78 -13.75 -6.19
C ALA A 401 -20.15 -14.56 -7.34
N TYR A 402 -20.69 -14.42 -8.56
CA TYR A 402 -20.33 -15.25 -9.70
C TYR A 402 -18.84 -15.18 -10.06
N LEU A 403 -18.22 -14.00 -9.95
CA LEU A 403 -16.82 -13.78 -10.29
C LEU A 403 -15.85 -14.03 -9.12
N LEU A 404 -16.36 -14.46 -7.95
CA LEU A 404 -15.53 -14.65 -6.77
C LEU A 404 -14.49 -15.76 -6.99
N GLN A 405 -13.23 -15.44 -6.78
CA GLN A 405 -12.08 -16.32 -6.93
C GLN A 405 -11.42 -16.64 -5.58
N VAL A 406 -11.36 -15.66 -4.69
CA VAL A 406 -10.68 -15.81 -3.39
C VAL A 406 -11.60 -15.33 -2.28
N ILE A 407 -11.82 -16.17 -1.28
CA ILE A 407 -12.52 -15.83 -0.05
C ILE A 407 -11.68 -16.21 1.17
N ASP A 408 -11.42 -15.23 2.04
CA ASP A 408 -10.78 -15.44 3.33
C ASP A 408 -11.80 -15.28 4.45
N LEU A 409 -12.04 -16.37 5.16
CA LEU A 409 -12.97 -16.46 6.29
C LEU A 409 -12.27 -16.85 7.60
N ARG A 410 -10.95 -16.75 7.63
CA ARG A 410 -10.14 -17.10 8.83
C ARG A 410 -10.55 -16.28 10.05
N PHE A 411 -10.28 -16.82 11.22
CA PHE A 411 -10.50 -16.13 12.51
C PHE A 411 -11.94 -15.61 12.67
N ASN A 412 -12.91 -16.48 12.38
CA ASN A 412 -14.32 -16.28 12.66
C ASN A 412 -14.84 -17.33 13.66
N LYS A 413 -16.13 -17.51 13.74
CA LYS A 413 -16.80 -18.51 14.62
C LYS A 413 -17.70 -19.45 13.82
N LEU A 414 -17.32 -19.70 12.57
CA LEU A 414 -18.09 -20.51 11.64
C LEU A 414 -18.10 -21.98 12.06
N THR A 415 -19.27 -22.60 12.01
CA THR A 415 -19.47 -24.04 12.27
C THR A 415 -19.89 -24.83 11.05
N SER A 416 -20.37 -24.13 10.01
CA SER A 416 -20.82 -24.73 8.75
C SER A 416 -20.79 -23.70 7.61
N LEU A 417 -20.79 -24.20 6.37
CA LEU A 417 -21.09 -23.41 5.18
C LEU A 417 -22.45 -23.82 4.61
N SER A 418 -23.17 -22.85 4.04
CA SER A 418 -24.41 -23.16 3.31
C SER A 418 -24.14 -23.84 1.98
N ASP A 419 -25.19 -24.42 1.39
CA ASP A 419 -25.12 -25.07 0.08
C ASP A 419 -24.76 -24.11 -1.06
N ASP A 420 -24.78 -22.81 -0.82
CA ASP A 420 -24.38 -21.81 -1.79
C ASP A 420 -22.87 -21.87 -2.13
N PHE A 421 -22.06 -22.48 -1.26
CA PHE A 421 -20.61 -22.61 -1.45
C PHE A 421 -20.25 -23.81 -2.35
N ARG A 422 -20.90 -23.94 -3.47
CA ARG A 422 -20.70 -25.01 -4.46
C ARG A 422 -20.31 -24.44 -5.83
N ALA A 423 -19.75 -25.30 -6.67
CA ALA A 423 -19.24 -24.93 -8.00
C ALA A 423 -20.25 -24.21 -8.89
N THR A 424 -21.54 -24.54 -8.80
CA THR A 424 -22.58 -23.89 -9.62
C THR A 424 -22.89 -22.47 -9.21
N THR A 425 -22.62 -22.10 -7.96
CA THR A 425 -22.82 -20.75 -7.43
C THR A 425 -21.50 -19.94 -7.51
N LEU A 426 -20.37 -20.63 -7.29
CA LEU A 426 -19.02 -20.05 -7.27
C LEU A 426 -18.14 -20.71 -8.36
N PRO A 427 -18.44 -20.54 -9.65
CA PRO A 427 -17.77 -21.27 -10.72
C PRO A 427 -16.28 -20.92 -10.90
N TYR A 428 -15.83 -19.80 -10.35
CA TYR A 428 -14.45 -19.32 -10.46
C TYR A 428 -13.66 -19.37 -9.14
N ILE A 429 -14.21 -19.98 -8.08
CA ILE A 429 -13.53 -20.05 -6.78
C ILE A 429 -12.25 -20.88 -6.89
N THR A 430 -11.10 -20.25 -6.65
CA THR A 430 -9.78 -20.90 -6.69
C THR A 430 -9.18 -21.09 -5.31
N ASN A 431 -9.48 -20.21 -4.37
CA ASN A 431 -8.89 -20.22 -3.04
C ASN A 431 -9.94 -19.97 -1.97
N MET A 432 -9.97 -20.82 -0.96
CA MET A 432 -10.83 -20.68 0.21
C MET A 432 -10.05 -20.99 1.48
N ASP A 433 -10.06 -20.07 2.44
CA ASP A 433 -9.46 -20.28 3.76
C ASP A 433 -10.51 -20.17 4.87
N LEU A 434 -10.71 -21.27 5.58
CA LEU A 434 -11.63 -21.43 6.71
C LEU A 434 -10.88 -21.67 8.03
N SER A 435 -9.58 -21.45 8.05
CA SER A 435 -8.74 -21.71 9.23
C SER A 435 -9.17 -20.85 10.42
N TYR A 436 -8.89 -21.33 11.63
CA TYR A 436 -9.22 -20.63 12.89
C TYR A 436 -10.73 -20.31 13.03
N ASN A 437 -11.55 -21.34 12.83
CA ASN A 437 -12.99 -21.33 13.03
C ASN A 437 -13.41 -22.43 14.01
N CYS A 438 -14.67 -22.83 13.96
CA CYS A 438 -15.29 -23.80 14.88
C CYS A 438 -15.91 -25.02 14.15
N PHE A 439 -15.39 -25.39 12.99
CA PHE A 439 -15.90 -26.52 12.23
C PHE A 439 -15.63 -27.84 12.94
N THR A 440 -16.65 -28.67 13.06
CA THR A 440 -16.53 -30.06 13.53
C THR A 440 -16.40 -31.06 12.40
N THR A 441 -16.79 -30.66 11.20
CA THR A 441 -16.65 -31.42 9.93
C THR A 441 -16.15 -30.47 8.85
N VAL A 442 -15.38 -30.99 7.89
CA VAL A 442 -14.93 -30.19 6.73
C VAL A 442 -16.10 -30.03 5.76
N PRO A 443 -16.43 -28.78 5.36
CA PRO A 443 -17.43 -28.55 4.32
C PRO A 443 -16.98 -29.16 2.99
N THR A 444 -17.83 -30.00 2.39
CA THR A 444 -17.52 -30.68 1.11
C THR A 444 -18.12 -29.98 -0.11
N GLN A 445 -19.01 -29.01 0.09
CA GLN A 445 -19.65 -28.25 -0.99
C GLN A 445 -18.66 -27.63 -1.99
N PRO A 446 -17.52 -27.00 -1.54
CA PRO A 446 -16.54 -26.44 -2.45
C PRO A 446 -15.75 -27.47 -3.25
N LEU A 447 -15.64 -28.71 -2.77
CA LEU A 447 -14.80 -29.77 -3.36
C LEU A 447 -15.29 -30.26 -4.71
N ASN A 448 -16.52 -29.93 -5.11
CA ASN A 448 -17.06 -30.22 -6.45
C ASN A 448 -16.58 -29.20 -7.52
N SER A 449 -15.75 -28.22 -7.14
CA SER A 449 -15.25 -27.21 -8.07
C SER A 449 -14.15 -27.78 -8.97
N ALA A 450 -14.28 -27.53 -10.28
CA ALA A 450 -13.24 -27.86 -11.25
C ALA A 450 -12.03 -26.92 -11.22
N VAL A 451 -12.13 -25.80 -10.48
CA VAL A 451 -11.10 -24.73 -10.48
C VAL A 451 -10.52 -24.44 -9.10
N LEU A 452 -11.04 -25.06 -8.03
CA LEU A 452 -10.51 -24.89 -6.68
C LEU A 452 -9.08 -25.44 -6.59
N ARG A 453 -8.14 -24.59 -6.22
CA ARG A 453 -6.70 -24.91 -6.18
C ARG A 453 -6.14 -24.99 -4.76
N ALA A 454 -6.61 -24.13 -3.87
CA ALA A 454 -6.18 -24.08 -2.48
C ALA A 454 -7.37 -24.06 -1.53
N PHE A 455 -7.35 -24.98 -0.57
CA PHE A 455 -8.36 -25.07 0.47
C PHE A 455 -7.68 -25.28 1.82
N ALA A 456 -7.97 -24.39 2.78
CA ALA A 456 -7.39 -24.44 4.13
C ALA A 456 -8.48 -24.45 5.20
N ILE A 457 -8.32 -25.32 6.19
CA ILE A 457 -9.20 -25.45 7.35
C ILE A 457 -8.39 -25.84 8.61
N ASN A 458 -7.25 -25.16 8.80
CA ASN A 458 -6.39 -25.37 9.95
C ASN A 458 -7.07 -24.89 11.24
N HIS A 459 -6.60 -25.38 12.38
CA HIS A 459 -6.86 -24.84 13.72
C HIS A 459 -8.34 -24.64 14.03
N GLN A 460 -9.14 -25.72 13.97
CA GLN A 460 -10.54 -25.67 14.37
C GLN A 460 -10.67 -25.92 15.88
N ARG A 461 -11.37 -25.01 16.57
CA ARG A 461 -11.54 -25.06 18.02
C ARG A 461 -13.01 -24.84 18.39
N ASP A 462 -13.49 -25.62 19.34
CA ASP A 462 -14.77 -25.34 19.96
C ASP A 462 -14.77 -23.96 20.62
N GLU A 463 -15.81 -23.17 20.38
CA GLU A 463 -15.84 -21.77 20.84
C GLU A 463 -15.76 -21.62 22.36
N GLN A 464 -16.35 -22.55 23.11
CA GLN A 464 -16.43 -22.49 24.58
C GLN A 464 -15.23 -23.14 25.25
N THR A 465 -14.94 -24.38 24.84
CA THR A 465 -13.90 -25.19 25.49
C THR A 465 -12.49 -24.93 24.97
N LYS A 466 -12.37 -24.28 23.82
CA LYS A 466 -11.11 -24.06 23.09
C LYS A 466 -10.38 -25.33 22.67
N GLN A 467 -11.05 -26.47 22.77
CA GLN A 467 -10.50 -27.77 22.39
C GLN A 467 -10.59 -28.00 20.88
N ARG A 468 -9.72 -28.84 20.34
CA ARG A 468 -9.75 -29.30 18.97
C ARG A 468 -11.08 -30.00 18.69
N CYS A 469 -11.81 -29.53 17.69
CA CYS A 469 -13.16 -30.04 17.40
C CYS A 469 -13.29 -30.71 16.03
N LEU A 470 -12.37 -30.49 15.09
CA LEU A 470 -12.36 -31.14 13.78
C LEU A 470 -11.58 -32.47 13.87
N ARG A 471 -12.27 -33.60 13.64
CA ARG A 471 -11.74 -34.95 13.88
C ARG A 471 -11.74 -35.87 12.68
N THR A 472 -12.52 -35.52 11.64
CA THR A 472 -12.74 -36.42 10.49
C THR A 472 -12.10 -35.84 9.25
N TRP A 473 -11.41 -36.71 8.49
CA TRP A 473 -10.96 -36.41 7.15
C TRP A 473 -12.17 -36.26 6.20
N PRO A 474 -12.20 -35.24 5.33
CA PRO A 474 -13.29 -35.06 4.39
C PRO A 474 -13.18 -36.03 3.22
N THR A 475 -14.32 -36.43 2.67
CA THR A 475 -14.36 -37.15 1.38
C THR A 475 -14.28 -36.13 0.23
N GLY A 476 -13.58 -36.49 -0.83
CA GLY A 476 -13.54 -35.69 -2.06
C GLY A 476 -12.30 -34.80 -2.22
N ILE A 477 -11.38 -34.82 -1.30
CA ILE A 477 -10.10 -34.08 -1.43
C ILE A 477 -9.30 -34.59 -2.62
N THR A 478 -9.15 -35.91 -2.72
CA THR A 478 -8.36 -36.53 -3.78
C THR A 478 -9.07 -36.58 -5.13
N THR A 479 -10.38 -36.37 -5.15
CA THR A 479 -11.19 -36.32 -6.37
C THR A 479 -11.50 -34.92 -6.85
N CYS A 480 -11.13 -33.87 -6.07
CA CYS A 480 -11.22 -32.46 -6.50
C CYS A 480 -10.17 -32.19 -7.58
N PRO A 481 -10.56 -31.96 -8.84
CA PRO A 481 -9.63 -32.17 -9.97
C PRO A 481 -8.48 -31.16 -10.07
N SER A 482 -8.65 -29.98 -9.53
CA SER A 482 -7.64 -28.91 -9.57
C SER A 482 -7.02 -28.57 -8.22
N LEU A 483 -7.39 -29.30 -7.16
CA LEU A 483 -6.90 -29.01 -5.81
C LEU A 483 -5.43 -29.43 -5.68
N ILE A 484 -4.56 -28.45 -5.62
CA ILE A 484 -3.11 -28.64 -5.50
C ILE A 484 -2.59 -28.45 -4.08
N GLN A 485 -3.36 -27.75 -3.25
CA GLN A 485 -2.99 -27.45 -1.87
C GLN A 485 -4.17 -27.68 -0.94
N PHE A 486 -3.97 -28.55 0.06
CA PHE A 486 -4.91 -28.75 1.15
C PHE A 486 -4.24 -28.62 2.50
N GLN A 487 -4.83 -27.83 3.39
CA GLN A 487 -4.27 -27.58 4.73
C GLN A 487 -5.32 -27.91 5.79
N ILE A 488 -5.03 -28.88 6.64
CA ILE A 488 -5.88 -29.33 7.74
C ILE A 488 -5.09 -29.48 9.05
N GLY A 489 -3.97 -28.77 9.14
CA GLY A 489 -3.08 -28.78 10.31
C GLY A 489 -3.73 -28.26 11.58
N SER A 490 -3.13 -28.57 12.71
CA SER A 490 -3.57 -28.11 14.04
C SER A 490 -5.03 -28.47 14.40
N ASN A 491 -5.43 -29.71 14.05
CA ASN A 491 -6.74 -30.29 14.35
C ASN A 491 -6.60 -31.60 15.16
N ASP A 492 -7.65 -32.40 15.24
CA ASP A 492 -7.64 -33.74 15.86
C ASP A 492 -8.06 -34.82 14.84
N ILE A 493 -7.56 -34.70 13.61
CA ILE A 493 -7.81 -35.69 12.56
C ILE A 493 -7.20 -37.02 13.00
N ARG A 494 -7.95 -38.12 12.89
CA ARG A 494 -7.53 -39.43 13.39
C ARG A 494 -7.16 -40.41 12.30
N LYS A 495 -7.92 -40.44 11.23
CA LYS A 495 -7.72 -41.38 10.13
C LYS A 495 -7.96 -40.70 8.79
N VAL A 496 -7.08 -41.00 7.85
CA VAL A 496 -7.23 -40.59 6.46
C VAL A 496 -7.66 -41.83 5.66
N ASP A 497 -8.91 -41.84 5.20
CA ASP A 497 -9.54 -42.98 4.52
C ASP A 497 -9.42 -42.89 3.00
N GLU A 498 -8.86 -41.81 2.46
CA GLU A 498 -8.66 -41.64 1.01
C GLU A 498 -7.23 -42.01 0.60
N THR A 499 -7.09 -42.58 -0.59
CA THR A 499 -5.77 -42.76 -1.22
C THR A 499 -5.31 -41.44 -1.80
N LEU A 500 -4.17 -40.96 -1.36
CA LEU A 500 -3.60 -39.68 -1.83
C LEU A 500 -3.24 -39.77 -3.32
N THR A 501 -3.32 -38.63 -4.00
CA THR A 501 -3.01 -38.52 -5.43
C THR A 501 -1.96 -37.42 -5.66
N SER A 502 -1.16 -37.57 -6.72
CA SER A 502 -0.02 -36.69 -7.00
C SER A 502 -0.41 -35.27 -7.42
N HIS A 503 -1.64 -35.03 -7.84
CA HIS A 503 -2.08 -33.67 -8.18
C HIS A 503 -2.24 -32.79 -6.93
N LEU A 504 -2.52 -33.39 -5.77
CA LEU A 504 -2.49 -32.71 -4.48
C LEU A 504 -1.04 -32.73 -3.95
N TYR A 505 -0.22 -31.83 -4.42
CA TYR A 505 1.22 -31.86 -4.09
C TYR A 505 1.65 -30.96 -2.92
N ILE A 506 0.73 -30.27 -2.25
CA ILE A 506 0.96 -29.59 -0.97
C ILE A 506 -0.11 -30.05 0.02
N LEU A 507 0.29 -30.83 0.99
CA LEU A 507 -0.56 -31.32 2.06
C LEU A 507 0.01 -30.95 3.43
N ASN A 508 -0.75 -30.20 4.23
CA ASN A 508 -0.39 -29.89 5.62
C ASN A 508 -1.30 -30.64 6.59
N ILE A 509 -0.73 -31.60 7.31
CA ILE A 509 -1.35 -32.36 8.38
C ILE A 509 -0.65 -32.16 9.73
N ALA A 510 0.33 -31.26 9.82
CA ALA A 510 1.07 -30.99 11.04
C ALA A 510 0.14 -30.65 12.20
N ASP A 511 0.57 -30.95 13.43
CA ASP A 511 -0.17 -30.71 14.66
C ASP A 511 -1.57 -31.38 14.69
N ASN A 512 -1.63 -32.62 14.16
CA ASN A 512 -2.73 -33.56 14.37
C ASN A 512 -2.17 -34.76 15.16
N PRO A 513 -2.19 -34.76 16.49
CA PRO A 513 -1.44 -35.73 17.30
C PRO A 513 -1.92 -37.18 17.17
N ASN A 514 -3.16 -37.38 16.73
CA ASN A 514 -3.77 -38.70 16.64
C ASN A 514 -3.95 -39.19 15.20
N ILE A 515 -3.34 -38.50 14.21
CA ILE A 515 -3.53 -38.85 12.80
C ILE A 515 -2.80 -40.14 12.43
N SER A 516 -3.46 -40.96 11.60
CA SER A 516 -2.90 -42.12 10.92
C SER A 516 -3.16 -42.00 9.42
N ILE A 517 -2.12 -41.97 8.62
CA ILE A 517 -2.16 -41.74 7.16
C ILE A 517 -1.22 -42.68 6.41
N ASP A 518 -1.68 -43.19 5.29
CA ASP A 518 -0.88 -43.98 4.33
C ASP A 518 -0.49 -43.09 3.13
N VAL A 519 0.80 -42.89 2.93
CA VAL A 519 1.37 -42.07 1.85
C VAL A 519 2.07 -42.90 0.76
N THR A 520 1.87 -44.22 0.74
CA THR A 520 2.51 -45.14 -0.23
C THR A 520 2.31 -44.65 -1.67
N SER A 521 1.10 -44.23 -2.02
CA SER A 521 0.74 -43.78 -3.37
C SER A 521 1.48 -42.54 -3.87
N VAL A 522 1.95 -41.70 -2.95
CA VAL A 522 2.67 -40.44 -3.26
C VAL A 522 4.14 -40.46 -2.85
N CYS A 523 4.62 -41.57 -2.28
CA CYS A 523 5.98 -41.66 -1.78
C CYS A 523 7.06 -41.34 -2.84
N ALA A 524 6.88 -41.80 -4.07
CA ALA A 524 7.81 -41.50 -5.17
C ALA A 524 7.89 -39.99 -5.46
N TYR A 525 6.78 -39.28 -5.36
CA TYR A 525 6.72 -37.82 -5.55
C TYR A 525 7.30 -37.05 -4.36
N ILE A 526 7.16 -37.58 -3.13
CA ILE A 526 7.82 -37.04 -1.93
C ILE A 526 9.33 -37.17 -2.10
N LYS A 527 9.84 -38.33 -2.46
CA LYS A 527 11.27 -38.58 -2.72
C LYS A 527 11.85 -37.67 -3.82
N ALA A 528 11.05 -37.35 -4.83
CA ALA A 528 11.45 -36.47 -5.93
C ALA A 528 11.29 -34.96 -5.59
N GLY A 529 10.83 -34.59 -4.40
CA GLY A 529 10.58 -33.20 -4.00
C GLY A 529 9.39 -32.55 -4.71
N MET A 530 8.56 -33.33 -5.40
CA MET A 530 7.38 -32.86 -6.14
C MET A 530 6.09 -32.87 -5.31
N TYR A 531 6.11 -33.52 -4.15
CA TYR A 531 5.01 -33.56 -3.19
C TYR A 531 5.51 -33.07 -1.85
N LYS A 532 4.93 -32.00 -1.31
CA LYS A 532 5.31 -31.40 -0.03
C LYS A 532 4.31 -31.83 1.04
N LEU A 533 4.75 -32.69 1.95
CA LEU A 533 4.00 -33.08 3.13
C LEU A 533 4.55 -32.32 4.35
N PHE A 534 3.70 -31.54 5.02
CA PHE A 534 3.99 -30.90 6.31
C PHE A 534 3.38 -31.74 7.42
N TYR A 535 4.23 -32.28 8.29
CA TYR A 535 3.87 -33.23 9.33
C TYR A 535 4.81 -33.12 10.55
N ASP A 536 4.45 -33.77 11.65
CA ASP A 536 5.28 -33.86 12.85
C ASP A 536 5.82 -35.29 13.04
N LYS A 537 7.02 -35.42 13.63
CA LYS A 537 7.72 -36.69 13.86
C LYS A 537 6.93 -37.74 14.64
N ASN A 538 6.01 -37.31 15.48
CA ASN A 538 5.21 -38.20 16.35
C ASN A 538 3.91 -38.67 15.70
N GLN A 539 3.66 -38.32 14.45
CA GLN A 539 2.45 -38.75 13.72
C GLN A 539 2.64 -40.13 13.08
N ASP A 540 1.56 -40.94 13.03
CA ASP A 540 1.58 -42.25 12.38
C ASP A 540 1.45 -42.11 10.86
N ILE A 541 2.61 -41.90 10.20
CA ILE A 541 2.72 -41.79 8.74
C ILE A 541 3.38 -43.05 8.18
N ARG A 542 2.68 -43.74 7.31
CA ARG A 542 3.09 -45.03 6.79
C ARG A 542 3.31 -45.00 5.29
N GLY A 543 4.19 -45.88 4.80
CA GLY A 543 4.34 -46.16 3.39
C GLY A 543 5.38 -45.30 2.66
N CYS A 544 6.29 -44.61 3.37
CA CYS A 544 7.37 -43.89 2.73
C CYS A 544 8.61 -43.74 3.62
N ASP A 545 9.66 -44.48 3.33
CA ASP A 545 10.92 -44.49 4.09
C ASP A 545 11.69 -43.15 3.99
N ALA A 546 11.38 -42.30 2.99
CA ALA A 546 12.04 -40.99 2.84
C ALA A 546 11.68 -40.01 3.98
N LEU A 547 10.56 -40.22 4.66
CA LEU A 547 10.11 -39.38 5.78
C LEU A 547 10.86 -39.72 7.07
N ASP A 548 11.55 -40.87 7.13
CA ASP A 548 12.34 -41.31 8.27
C ASP A 548 13.77 -40.72 8.26
N LEU A 549 14.21 -40.14 7.14
CA LEU A 549 15.59 -39.68 6.91
C LEU A 549 15.82 -38.19 7.13
N GLU A 550 14.77 -37.36 7.18
CA GLU A 550 14.85 -35.92 7.48
C GLU A 550 14.79 -35.59 8.98
N ASN A 551 15.19 -36.54 9.82
CA ASN A 551 15.13 -36.44 11.27
C ASN A 551 16.50 -36.14 11.91
#